data_e2731d5901410fcc7213f91b474af2f8
#
_entry.id   e2731d5901410fcc7213f91b474af2f8
#
_cell.length_a   1.000
_cell.length_b   1.000
_cell.length_c   1.000
_cell.angle_alpha   90.00
_cell.angle_beta   90.00
_cell.angle_gamma   90.00
#
_symmetry.space_group_name_H-M   'P 1'
#
loop_
_entity.id
_entity.type
_entity.pdbx_description
1 polymer ?
#
loop_
_entity_poly.entity_id
_entity_poly.type
_entity_poly.pdbx_seq_one_letter_code
_entity_poly.pdbx_strand_id
1 'polypeptide(L)'
;MGVRTLYLVVSGAPAPEGLVSLVRAVQAEGYRVGVVSTPNGTRFHDMDALEEITGQAVRVDYRMPGTGSSLPPADAVVACPLTFNSTNKFAQGIADCFAIGLLCELVGYDVPTIVVPHCKPQLASHPAFQNSLNTLRAIPSVTLIHDPTAPYHRRIPPWETLINTLRTTAT
;
A
#
# COMPACT_ATOMS: atom_id res chain seq x y z
N MET A 1 5.96 9.45 23.83
CA MET A 1 5.79 8.51 22.71
C MET A 1 6.16 9.21 21.42
N GLY A 2 7.01 8.62 20.58
CA GLY A 2 7.34 9.17 19.26
C GLY A 2 6.13 9.14 18.33
N VAL A 3 6.13 9.99 17.29
CA VAL A 3 5.10 9.95 16.24
C VAL A 3 5.29 8.68 15.42
N ARG A 4 4.26 7.84 15.31
CA ARG A 4 4.28 6.61 14.50
C ARG A 4 4.33 6.96 13.00
N THR A 5 5.04 6.16 12.23
CA THR A 5 5.18 6.33 10.77
C THR A 5 4.42 5.25 10.03
N LEU A 6 3.58 5.64 9.08
CA LEU A 6 2.92 4.72 8.16
C LEU A 6 3.36 5.00 6.73
N TYR A 7 3.67 3.94 5.99
CA TYR A 7 3.86 4.05 4.53
C TYR A 7 2.59 3.66 3.79
N LEU A 8 2.10 4.59 2.98
CA LEU A 8 1.03 4.34 2.01
C LEU A 8 1.69 3.98 0.67
N VAL A 9 1.63 2.72 0.29
CA VAL A 9 2.15 2.23 -0.98
C VAL A 9 1.03 2.16 -2.00
N VAL A 10 1.20 2.87 -3.12
CA VAL A 10 0.16 3.01 -4.16
C VAL A 10 0.65 2.50 -5.51
N SER A 11 -0.27 2.00 -6.31
CA SER A 11 0.04 1.51 -7.65
C SER A 11 -0.98 1.98 -8.70
N GLY A 12 -0.82 1.57 -9.95
CA GLY A 12 -1.58 2.06 -11.10
C GLY A 12 -3.02 1.57 -11.18
N ALA A 13 -3.82 1.83 -10.15
CA ALA A 13 -5.26 1.57 -10.13
C ALA A 13 -6.00 2.76 -9.48
N PRO A 14 -7.24 3.05 -9.86
CA PRO A 14 -7.99 4.15 -9.29
C PRO A 14 -8.33 3.91 -7.80
N ALA A 15 -8.42 5.00 -7.03
CA ALA A 15 -8.93 5.03 -5.68
C ALA A 15 -10.19 5.92 -5.64
N PRO A 16 -11.41 5.35 -5.60
CA PRO A 16 -12.65 6.10 -5.82
C PRO A 16 -12.87 7.27 -4.85
N GLU A 17 -12.49 7.11 -3.58
CA GLU A 17 -12.60 8.18 -2.57
C GLU A 17 -11.40 9.14 -2.56
N GLY A 18 -10.39 8.89 -3.43
CA GLY A 18 -9.15 9.66 -3.47
C GLY A 18 -8.19 9.39 -2.31
N LEU A 19 -6.90 9.36 -2.61
CA LEU A 19 -5.87 9.03 -1.60
C LEU A 19 -5.62 10.15 -0.60
N VAL A 20 -5.91 11.40 -0.94
CA VAL A 20 -5.77 12.53 -0.01
C VAL A 20 -6.68 12.36 1.21
N SER A 21 -7.93 11.89 0.99
CA SER A 21 -8.86 11.61 2.08
C SER A 21 -8.39 10.44 2.95
N LEU A 22 -7.78 9.42 2.36
CA LEU A 22 -7.15 8.32 3.10
C LEU A 22 -5.98 8.82 3.96
N VAL A 23 -5.09 9.64 3.38
CA VAL A 23 -3.97 10.22 4.13
C VAL A 23 -4.48 11.01 5.34
N ARG A 24 -5.50 11.86 5.15
CA ARG A 24 -6.12 12.61 6.26
C ARG A 24 -6.67 11.68 7.35
N ALA A 25 -7.36 10.62 6.96
CA ALA A 25 -7.90 9.66 7.92
C ALA A 25 -6.78 8.96 8.72
N VAL A 26 -5.69 8.57 8.06
CA VAL A 26 -4.52 7.95 8.72
C VAL A 26 -3.80 8.95 9.64
N GLN A 27 -3.66 10.21 9.22
CA GLN A 27 -3.08 11.27 10.05
C GLN A 27 -3.93 11.53 11.30
N ALA A 28 -5.26 11.44 11.22
CA ALA A 28 -6.16 11.56 12.36
C ALA A 28 -5.95 10.45 13.41
N GLU A 29 -5.39 9.29 13.00
CA GLU A 29 -4.97 8.20 13.91
C GLU A 29 -3.58 8.45 14.54
N GLY A 30 -2.98 9.62 14.32
CA GLY A 30 -1.68 10.00 14.91
C GLY A 30 -0.46 9.50 14.15
N TYR A 31 -0.61 9.09 12.89
CA TYR A 31 0.52 8.69 12.06
C TYR A 31 1.09 9.86 11.25
N ARG A 32 2.41 9.88 11.10
CA ARG A 32 3.07 10.54 9.98
C ARG A 32 2.96 9.62 8.77
N VAL A 33 2.50 10.14 7.64
CA VAL A 33 2.32 9.34 6.42
C VAL A 33 3.43 9.66 5.43
N GLY A 34 4.14 8.63 4.97
CA GLY A 34 5.00 8.70 3.80
C GLY A 34 4.33 7.98 2.62
N VAL A 35 4.31 8.59 1.44
CA VAL A 35 3.73 7.96 0.25
C VAL A 35 4.83 7.40 -0.64
N VAL A 36 4.64 6.15 -1.04
CA VAL A 36 5.52 5.44 -1.97
C VAL A 36 4.68 4.95 -3.15
N SER A 37 5.05 5.33 -4.35
CA SER A 37 4.31 4.97 -5.56
C SER A 37 5.12 4.04 -6.45
N THR A 38 4.44 3.08 -7.08
CA THR A 38 5.03 2.42 -8.26
C THR A 38 5.15 3.43 -9.41
N PRO A 39 6.04 3.21 -10.40
CA PRO A 39 6.15 4.10 -11.56
C PRO A 39 4.80 4.34 -12.24
N ASN A 40 3.96 3.32 -12.40
CA ASN A 40 2.62 3.49 -12.97
C ASN A 40 1.63 4.19 -12.03
N GLY A 41 1.82 4.10 -10.71
CA GLY A 41 0.97 4.78 -9.73
C GLY A 41 0.96 6.30 -9.91
N THR A 42 2.08 6.87 -10.33
CA THR A 42 2.20 8.32 -10.59
C THR A 42 1.25 8.84 -11.68
N ARG A 43 0.73 7.96 -12.52
CA ARG A 43 -0.19 8.29 -13.61
C ARG A 43 -1.66 8.21 -13.17
N PHE A 44 -1.94 7.63 -12.02
CA PHE A 44 -3.30 7.36 -11.52
C PHE A 44 -3.69 8.25 -10.35
N HIS A 45 -2.71 8.85 -9.66
CA HIS A 45 -2.92 9.63 -8.45
C HIS A 45 -2.27 11.00 -8.56
N ASP A 46 -2.86 11.98 -7.88
CA ASP A 46 -2.33 13.34 -7.80
C ASP A 46 -1.15 13.37 -6.80
N MET A 47 0.07 13.27 -7.33
CA MET A 47 1.29 13.25 -6.54
C MET A 47 1.50 14.59 -5.82
N ASP A 48 1.21 15.72 -6.47
CA ASP A 48 1.39 17.04 -5.89
C ASP A 48 0.48 17.23 -4.67
N ALA A 49 -0.78 16.82 -4.77
CA ALA A 49 -1.72 16.86 -3.65
C ALA A 49 -1.30 15.93 -2.49
N LEU A 50 -0.69 14.77 -2.81
CA LEU A 50 -0.16 13.87 -1.79
C LEU A 50 1.08 14.44 -1.10
N GLU A 51 1.97 15.09 -1.84
CA GLU A 51 3.13 15.79 -1.28
C GLU A 51 2.70 16.97 -0.40
N GLU A 52 1.71 17.75 -0.84
CA GLU A 52 1.17 18.87 -0.07
C GLU A 52 0.62 18.41 1.28
N ILE A 53 -0.23 17.36 1.29
CA ILE A 53 -0.88 16.92 2.54
C ILE A 53 0.07 16.20 3.49
N THR A 54 1.10 15.52 2.98
CA THR A 54 2.09 14.81 3.82
C THR A 54 3.25 15.69 4.25
N GLY A 55 3.49 16.79 3.53
CA GLY A 55 4.68 17.63 3.69
C GLY A 55 5.98 16.93 3.27
N GLN A 56 5.89 15.85 2.49
CA GLN A 56 7.03 15.03 2.05
C GLN A 56 6.88 14.66 0.58
N ALA A 57 8.03 14.57 -0.12
CA ALA A 57 8.04 14.09 -1.50
C ALA A 57 7.55 12.63 -1.59
N VAL A 58 6.72 12.33 -2.59
CA VAL A 58 6.35 10.96 -2.93
C VAL A 58 7.58 10.22 -3.45
N ARG A 59 7.85 9.05 -2.86
CA ARG A 59 8.98 8.22 -3.28
C ARG A 59 8.55 7.26 -4.38
N VAL A 60 9.26 7.29 -5.50
CA VAL A 60 9.00 6.42 -6.65
C VAL A 60 10.18 5.49 -6.91
N ASP A 61 11.39 6.02 -6.82
CA ASP A 61 12.62 5.33 -7.16
C ASP A 61 13.53 5.12 -5.94
N TYR A 62 14.44 4.19 -6.10
CA TYR A 62 15.55 4.05 -5.18
C TYR A 62 16.38 5.34 -5.16
N ARG A 63 16.79 5.69 -3.97
CA ARG A 63 17.73 6.79 -3.78
C ARG A 63 19.08 6.45 -4.42
N MET A 64 19.71 7.43 -5.06
CA MET A 64 21.08 7.27 -5.53
C MET A 64 22.04 7.07 -4.34
N PRO A 65 23.02 6.18 -4.45
CA PRO A 65 24.02 5.99 -3.40
C PRO A 65 24.68 7.33 -2.99
N GLY A 66 24.78 7.56 -1.69
CA GLY A 66 25.38 8.78 -1.14
C GLY A 66 24.49 10.03 -1.18
N THR A 67 23.22 9.94 -1.59
CA THR A 67 22.28 11.07 -1.65
C THR A 67 21.09 10.91 -0.70
N GLY A 68 20.60 12.02 -0.17
CA GLY A 68 19.37 12.09 0.64
C GLY A 68 19.45 11.31 1.95
N SER A 69 18.34 11.27 2.68
CA SER A 69 18.18 10.49 3.93
C SER A 69 17.43 9.17 3.67
N SER A 70 17.69 8.19 4.53
CA SER A 70 16.87 6.97 4.57
C SER A 70 15.45 7.30 4.99
N LEU A 71 14.50 6.48 4.56
CA LEU A 71 13.15 6.54 5.11
C LEU A 71 13.20 6.17 6.61
N PRO A 72 12.43 6.85 7.47
CA PRO A 72 12.31 6.46 8.87
C PRO A 72 11.72 5.05 8.97
N PRO A 73 11.96 4.32 10.08
CA PRO A 73 11.32 3.04 10.33
C PRO A 73 9.80 3.15 10.23
N ALA A 74 9.15 2.14 9.64
CA ALA A 74 7.71 2.06 9.54
C ALA A 74 7.12 1.33 10.75
N ASP A 75 6.04 1.87 11.31
CA ASP A 75 5.22 1.20 12.32
C ASP A 75 4.05 0.45 11.70
N ALA A 76 3.63 0.84 10.49
CA ALA A 76 2.60 0.17 9.71
C ALA A 76 2.72 0.48 8.22
N VAL A 77 2.12 -0.36 7.40
CA VAL A 77 2.02 -0.18 5.95
C VAL A 77 0.57 -0.37 5.49
N VAL A 78 0.15 0.46 4.57
CA VAL A 78 -1.08 0.29 3.80
C VAL A 78 -0.71 0.25 2.32
N ALA A 79 -0.88 -0.89 1.66
CA ALA A 79 -0.71 -1.06 0.22
C ALA A 79 -2.08 -1.01 -0.46
N CYS A 80 -2.50 0.18 -0.87
CA CYS A 80 -3.83 0.46 -1.42
C CYS A 80 -3.81 1.66 -2.38
N PRO A 81 -4.31 1.49 -3.61
CA PRO A 81 -4.67 0.25 -4.27
C PRO A 81 -3.45 -0.54 -4.75
N LEU A 82 -3.51 -1.85 -4.72
CA LEU A 82 -2.46 -2.70 -5.26
C LEU A 82 -2.98 -3.45 -6.51
N THR A 83 -2.38 -3.18 -7.68
CA THR A 83 -2.80 -3.77 -8.95
C THR A 83 -2.56 -5.28 -9.00
N PHE A 84 -3.16 -5.97 -9.99
CA PHE A 84 -2.85 -7.37 -10.32
C PHE A 84 -1.33 -7.61 -10.42
N ASN A 85 -0.63 -6.78 -11.21
CA ASN A 85 0.81 -6.91 -11.39
C ASN A 85 1.57 -6.74 -10.06
N SER A 86 1.28 -5.67 -9.33
CA SER A 86 1.95 -5.38 -8.06
C SER A 86 1.65 -6.42 -6.98
N THR A 87 0.41 -6.93 -6.92
CA THR A 87 0.02 -7.99 -5.99
C THR A 87 0.81 -9.28 -6.27
N ASN A 88 0.88 -9.70 -7.54
CA ASN A 88 1.63 -10.89 -7.93
C ASN A 88 3.14 -10.73 -7.66
N LYS A 89 3.72 -9.59 -7.98
CA LYS A 89 5.13 -9.31 -7.72
C LYS A 89 5.46 -9.32 -6.23
N PHE A 90 4.64 -8.65 -5.43
CA PHE A 90 4.83 -8.65 -3.99
C PHE A 90 4.75 -10.05 -3.39
N ALA A 91 3.73 -10.83 -3.75
CA ALA A 91 3.56 -12.20 -3.27
C ALA A 91 4.72 -13.12 -3.64
N GLN A 92 5.36 -12.89 -4.78
CA GLN A 92 6.46 -13.71 -5.30
C GLN A 92 7.85 -13.14 -4.98
N GLY A 93 7.93 -11.98 -4.32
CA GLY A 93 9.21 -11.32 -4.01
C GLY A 93 9.93 -10.76 -5.23
N ILE A 94 9.19 -10.36 -6.29
CA ILE A 94 9.78 -9.74 -7.49
C ILE A 94 9.90 -8.23 -7.25
N ALA A 95 11.02 -7.84 -6.66
CA ALA A 95 11.29 -6.46 -6.25
C ALA A 95 11.93 -5.62 -7.38
N ASP A 96 11.24 -5.48 -8.49
CA ASP A 96 11.73 -4.78 -9.69
C ASP A 96 11.48 -3.26 -9.68
N CYS A 97 10.84 -2.74 -8.66
CA CYS A 97 10.75 -1.31 -8.39
C CYS A 97 10.79 -1.04 -6.88
N PHE A 98 11.08 0.21 -6.51
CA PHE A 98 11.25 0.61 -5.12
C PHE A 98 10.04 0.26 -4.25
N ALA A 99 8.82 0.55 -4.70
CA ALA A 99 7.60 0.30 -3.94
C ALA A 99 7.44 -1.19 -3.56
N ILE A 100 7.65 -2.10 -4.50
CA ILE A 100 7.54 -3.54 -4.23
C ILE A 100 8.71 -4.03 -3.39
N GLY A 101 9.93 -3.53 -3.65
CA GLY A 101 11.10 -3.83 -2.81
C GLY A 101 10.88 -3.44 -1.36
N LEU A 102 10.31 -2.26 -1.11
CA LEU A 102 9.97 -1.80 0.24
C LEU A 102 8.92 -2.71 0.90
N LEU A 103 7.86 -3.12 0.19
CA LEU A 103 6.87 -4.06 0.73
C LEU A 103 7.52 -5.40 1.13
N CYS A 104 8.38 -5.95 0.28
CA CYS A 104 9.10 -7.19 0.57
C CYS A 104 10.01 -7.05 1.79
N GLU A 105 10.72 -5.93 1.92
CA GLU A 105 11.60 -5.66 3.05
C GLU A 105 10.81 -5.52 4.36
N LEU A 106 9.72 -4.75 4.36
CA LEU A 106 8.95 -4.44 5.57
C LEU A 106 8.23 -5.67 6.13
N VAL A 107 7.74 -6.59 5.30
CA VAL A 107 7.21 -7.87 5.80
C VAL A 107 8.33 -8.76 6.39
N GLY A 108 9.56 -8.64 5.91
CA GLY A 108 10.72 -9.29 6.51
C GLY A 108 11.09 -8.75 7.90
N TYR A 109 10.66 -7.54 8.23
CA TYR A 109 10.75 -6.93 9.56
C TYR A 109 9.48 -7.11 10.40
N ASP A 110 8.55 -7.95 9.96
CA ASP A 110 7.24 -8.18 10.62
C ASP A 110 6.40 -6.90 10.80
N VAL A 111 6.59 -5.89 9.95
CA VAL A 111 5.81 -4.65 10.01
C VAL A 111 4.36 -4.94 9.60
N PRO A 112 3.36 -4.58 10.43
CA PRO A 112 1.94 -4.76 10.10
C PRO A 112 1.61 -4.12 8.75
N THR A 113 1.14 -4.93 7.80
CA THR A 113 0.91 -4.53 6.41
C THR A 113 -0.51 -4.88 5.97
N ILE A 114 -1.32 -3.86 5.69
CA ILE A 114 -2.66 -4.02 5.13
C ILE A 114 -2.54 -3.96 3.61
N VAL A 115 -3.06 -4.96 2.92
CA VAL A 115 -3.02 -5.06 1.45
C VAL A 115 -4.43 -5.04 0.90
N VAL A 116 -4.68 -4.12 -0.03
CA VAL A 116 -5.98 -3.97 -0.73
C VAL A 116 -5.76 -4.15 -2.23
N PRO A 117 -5.85 -5.39 -2.74
CA PRO A 117 -5.74 -5.64 -4.16
C PRO A 117 -6.94 -5.07 -4.92
N HIS A 118 -6.66 -4.46 -6.09
CA HIS A 118 -7.68 -3.95 -6.97
C HIS A 118 -7.36 -4.20 -8.44
N CYS A 119 -8.14 -5.04 -9.09
CA CYS A 119 -8.01 -5.35 -10.52
C CYS A 119 -9.35 -5.79 -11.10
N LYS A 120 -9.43 -5.77 -12.43
CA LYS A 120 -10.62 -6.23 -13.15
C LYS A 120 -10.96 -7.70 -12.82
N PRO A 121 -12.25 -8.09 -12.85
CA PRO A 121 -12.67 -9.46 -12.55
C PRO A 121 -11.93 -10.53 -13.35
N GLN A 122 -11.67 -10.27 -14.63
CA GLN A 122 -10.96 -11.19 -15.52
C GLN A 122 -9.51 -11.44 -15.09
N LEU A 123 -8.83 -10.43 -14.55
CA LEU A 123 -7.51 -10.58 -13.95
C LEU A 123 -7.59 -11.28 -12.59
N ALA A 124 -8.60 -10.95 -11.80
CA ALA A 124 -8.80 -11.55 -10.49
C ALA A 124 -9.10 -13.07 -10.57
N SER A 125 -9.67 -13.56 -11.67
CA SER A 125 -9.90 -15.00 -11.90
C SER A 125 -8.65 -15.76 -12.35
N HIS A 126 -7.56 -15.08 -12.68
CA HIS A 126 -6.32 -15.76 -13.13
C HIS A 126 -5.71 -16.56 -11.97
N PRO A 127 -5.29 -17.82 -12.21
CA PRO A 127 -4.73 -18.66 -11.14
C PRO A 127 -3.54 -18.05 -10.41
N ALA A 128 -2.67 -17.33 -11.11
CA ALA A 128 -1.53 -16.65 -10.48
C ALA A 128 -1.97 -15.64 -9.43
N PHE A 129 -3.07 -14.90 -9.66
CA PHE A 129 -3.60 -13.95 -8.70
C PHE A 129 -4.16 -14.65 -7.47
N GLN A 130 -4.92 -15.73 -7.65
CA GLN A 130 -5.43 -16.54 -6.54
C GLN A 130 -4.30 -17.13 -5.69
N ASN A 131 -3.25 -17.66 -6.35
CA ASN A 131 -2.06 -18.16 -5.66
C ASN A 131 -1.36 -17.02 -4.88
N SER A 132 -1.24 -15.83 -5.46
CA SER A 132 -0.64 -14.67 -4.82
C SER A 132 -1.44 -14.23 -3.59
N LEU A 133 -2.77 -14.20 -3.65
CA LEU A 133 -3.61 -13.91 -2.49
C LEU A 133 -3.41 -14.94 -1.37
N ASN A 134 -3.30 -16.22 -1.70
CA ASN A 134 -3.04 -17.27 -0.72
C ASN A 134 -1.65 -17.12 -0.09
N THR A 135 -0.64 -16.80 -0.88
CA THR A 135 0.72 -16.53 -0.39
C THR A 135 0.72 -15.34 0.58
N LEU A 136 0.07 -14.24 0.22
CA LEU A 136 0.00 -13.06 1.08
C LEU A 136 -0.77 -13.33 2.39
N ARG A 137 -1.86 -14.11 2.35
CA ARG A 137 -2.61 -14.52 3.56
C ARG A 137 -1.78 -15.36 4.52
N ALA A 138 -0.79 -16.08 4.01
CA ALA A 138 0.09 -16.92 4.83
C ALA A 138 1.19 -16.13 5.56
N ILE A 139 1.41 -14.86 5.22
CA ILE A 139 2.39 -14.00 5.89
C ILE A 139 1.75 -13.41 7.16
N PRO A 140 2.27 -13.70 8.37
CA PRO A 140 1.64 -13.31 9.62
C PRO A 140 1.42 -11.79 9.78
N SER A 141 2.35 -10.97 9.27
CA SER A 141 2.26 -9.51 9.34
C SER A 141 1.33 -8.90 8.28
N VAL A 142 0.77 -9.70 7.36
CA VAL A 142 -0.10 -9.22 6.27
C VAL A 142 -1.57 -9.44 6.59
N THR A 143 -2.34 -8.36 6.52
CA THR A 143 -3.81 -8.39 6.54
C THR A 143 -4.32 -8.06 5.16
N LEU A 144 -4.96 -9.03 4.51
CA LEU A 144 -5.50 -8.88 3.16
C LEU A 144 -6.97 -8.49 3.21
N ILE A 145 -7.32 -7.34 2.65
CA ILE A 145 -8.71 -6.90 2.46
C ILE A 145 -9.08 -7.16 1.00
N HIS A 146 -9.80 -8.25 0.76
CA HIS A 146 -10.24 -8.63 -0.58
C HIS A 146 -11.55 -9.41 -0.50
N ASP A 147 -12.61 -8.83 -1.07
CA ASP A 147 -13.91 -9.51 -1.25
C ASP A 147 -14.07 -9.86 -2.74
N PRO A 148 -13.94 -11.14 -3.12
CA PRO A 148 -14.11 -11.58 -4.51
C PRO A 148 -15.55 -11.42 -5.01
N THR A 149 -16.54 -11.34 -4.11
CA THR A 149 -17.95 -11.22 -4.44
C THR A 149 -18.39 -9.77 -4.66
N ALA A 150 -17.60 -8.83 -4.16
CA ALA A 150 -17.90 -7.40 -4.33
C ALA A 150 -17.84 -6.99 -5.80
N PRO A 151 -18.74 -6.13 -6.27
CA PRO A 151 -18.64 -5.50 -7.57
C PRO A 151 -17.30 -4.77 -7.71
N TYR A 152 -16.74 -4.72 -8.93
CA TYR A 152 -15.42 -4.13 -9.18
C TYR A 152 -15.23 -2.74 -8.53
N HIS A 153 -16.22 -1.86 -8.65
CA HIS A 153 -16.16 -0.50 -8.10
C HIS A 153 -16.26 -0.43 -6.57
N ARG A 154 -16.55 -1.54 -5.89
CA ARG A 154 -16.61 -1.66 -4.41
C ARG A 154 -15.51 -2.56 -3.81
N ARG A 155 -14.56 -3.01 -4.60
CA ARG A 155 -13.45 -3.86 -4.12
C ARG A 155 -12.44 -3.11 -3.29
N ILE A 156 -12.32 -1.80 -3.47
CA ILE A 156 -11.64 -0.94 -2.51
C ILE A 156 -12.67 -0.60 -1.43
N PRO A 157 -12.41 -0.95 -0.17
CA PRO A 157 -13.36 -0.69 0.92
C PRO A 157 -13.45 0.81 1.22
N PRO A 158 -14.51 1.27 1.86
CA PRO A 158 -14.53 2.60 2.47
C PRO A 158 -13.33 2.81 3.39
N TRP A 159 -12.78 4.00 3.45
CA TRP A 159 -11.61 4.29 4.28
C TRP A 159 -11.83 3.98 5.76
N GLU A 160 -13.06 4.12 6.26
CA GLU A 160 -13.42 3.72 7.63
C GLU A 160 -13.11 2.24 7.91
N THR A 161 -13.40 1.34 6.97
CA THR A 161 -13.06 -0.09 7.10
C THR A 161 -11.57 -0.30 7.19
N LEU A 162 -10.80 0.41 6.36
CA LEU A 162 -9.34 0.33 6.37
C LEU A 162 -8.76 0.88 7.68
N ILE A 163 -9.28 2.02 8.17
CA ILE A 163 -8.85 2.61 9.44
C ILE A 163 -9.18 1.69 10.62
N ASN A 164 -10.36 1.07 10.64
CA ASN A 164 -10.70 0.10 11.68
C ASN A 164 -9.78 -1.12 11.66
N THR A 165 -9.41 -1.60 10.47
CA THR A 165 -8.41 -2.66 10.32
C THR A 165 -7.03 -2.20 10.85
N LEU A 166 -6.60 -0.99 10.52
CA LEU A 166 -5.34 -0.42 10.98
C LEU A 166 -5.27 -0.37 12.52
N ARG A 167 -6.35 0.03 13.18
CA ARG A 167 -6.43 0.08 14.65
C ARG A 167 -6.23 -1.27 15.31
N THR A 168 -6.66 -2.36 14.65
CA THR A 168 -6.61 -3.72 15.21
C THR A 168 -5.31 -4.45 14.86
N THR A 169 -4.61 -4.06 13.80
CA THR A 169 -3.42 -4.77 13.32
C THR A 169 -2.12 -4.10 13.73
N ALA A 170 -2.13 -2.82 14.04
CA ALA A 170 -0.94 -2.03 14.39
C ALA A 170 -0.84 -1.73 15.92
N THR A 171 -1.44 -2.59 16.75
CA THR A 171 -1.28 -2.63 18.20
C THR A 171 -0.23 -3.69 18.57
#